data_2d2e287b12653fd80f329a8551d2caa3
#
_entry.id   2d2e287b12653fd80f329a8551d2caa3
#
_cell.length_a   1.000
_cell.length_b   1.000
_cell.length_c   1.000
_cell.angle_alpha   90.00
_cell.angle_beta   90.00
_cell.angle_gamma   90.00
#
_symmetry.space_group_name_H-M   'P 1'
#
loop_
_entity.id
_entity.type
_entity.pdbx_description
1 polymer ?
#
loop_
_entity_poly.entity_id
_entity_poly.type
_entity_poly.pdbx_seq_one_letter_code
_entity_poly.pdbx_strand_id
1 'polypeptide(L)'
;PMGYAKKLREMGIRAHAFNPYIPILSARLNNRDHRKLLIIDGKAAFTGGVNLADEYINEYKRFGHWKDCGILVRGKAVWSMTVMFLSLWGYVDRSEEDVSRFRADYPEKRGGTGFLQPFADSPLDNEDVGATILQSVISSAQERMWIMTPYLILDDKMTTALCVAAKTGVD
;
A
#
# COMPACT_ATOMS: atom_id res chain seq x y z
N PRO A 1 -4.43 -3.17 19.47
CA PRO A 1 -5.12 -3.20 20.75
C PRO A 1 -6.46 -2.48 20.65
N MET A 2 -7.52 -3.11 21.15
CA MET A 2 -8.81 -2.43 21.25
C MET A 2 -8.62 -1.17 22.10
N GLY A 3 -9.13 -0.01 21.64
CA GLY A 3 -9.02 1.26 22.35
C GLY A 3 -7.88 2.19 21.92
N TYR A 4 -6.95 1.76 21.06
CA TYR A 4 -5.87 2.64 20.62
C TYR A 4 -6.36 3.88 19.85
N ALA A 5 -7.34 3.71 18.96
CA ALA A 5 -7.97 4.83 18.27
C ALA A 5 -8.64 5.83 19.25
N LYS A 6 -9.20 5.33 20.36
CA LYS A 6 -9.74 6.19 21.42
C LYS A 6 -8.64 7.02 22.07
N LYS A 7 -7.52 6.39 22.42
CA LYS A 7 -6.36 7.08 23.00
C LYS A 7 -5.82 8.18 22.08
N LEU A 8 -5.74 7.93 20.76
CA LEU A 8 -5.34 8.94 19.80
C LEU A 8 -6.30 10.12 19.73
N ARG A 9 -7.61 9.85 19.80
CA ARG A 9 -8.63 10.93 19.82
C ARG A 9 -8.54 11.79 21.09
N GLU A 10 -8.24 11.18 22.24
CA GLU A 10 -8.01 11.90 23.48
C GLU A 10 -6.79 12.83 23.41
N MET A 11 -5.85 12.55 22.51
CA MET A 11 -4.69 13.38 22.20
C MET A 11 -4.98 14.43 21.10
N GLY A 12 -6.24 14.58 20.66
CA GLY A 12 -6.63 15.52 19.61
C GLY A 12 -6.38 15.02 18.17
N ILE A 13 -6.03 13.74 17.98
CA ILE A 13 -5.77 13.15 16.68
C ILE A 13 -7.06 12.51 16.16
N ARG A 14 -7.50 12.87 14.95
CA ARG A 14 -8.60 12.15 14.29
C ARG A 14 -8.14 10.74 13.95
N ALA A 15 -8.80 9.74 14.51
CA ALA A 15 -8.39 8.34 14.36
C ALA A 15 -9.60 7.41 14.27
N HIS A 16 -9.57 6.51 13.31
CA HIS A 16 -10.58 5.48 13.09
C HIS A 16 -9.93 4.10 13.01
N ALA A 17 -10.69 3.08 13.42
CA ALA A 17 -10.32 1.68 13.17
C ALA A 17 -11.11 1.20 11.96
N PHE A 18 -10.40 0.81 10.91
CA PHE A 18 -11.02 0.17 9.74
C PHE A 18 -11.28 -1.31 10.07
N ASN A 19 -12.50 -1.77 9.83
CA ASN A 19 -12.94 -3.15 10.04
C ASN A 19 -12.41 -3.74 11.36
N PRO A 20 -12.81 -3.23 12.54
CA PRO A 20 -12.36 -3.77 13.81
C PRO A 20 -12.74 -5.25 13.90
N TYR A 21 -11.87 -6.06 14.50
CA TYR A 21 -12.13 -7.48 14.66
C TYR A 21 -13.38 -7.69 15.52
N ILE A 22 -14.38 -8.31 14.92
CA ILE A 22 -15.57 -8.82 15.61
C ILE A 22 -15.47 -10.34 15.48
N PRO A 23 -15.54 -11.13 16.56
CA PRO A 23 -15.40 -12.59 16.51
C PRO A 23 -16.68 -13.24 15.96
N ILE A 24 -17.01 -12.96 14.70
CA ILE A 24 -18.10 -13.55 13.95
C ILE A 24 -17.50 -14.22 12.72
N LEU A 25 -17.91 -15.45 12.43
CA LEU A 25 -17.53 -16.19 11.23
C LEU A 25 -18.14 -15.54 9.98
N SER A 26 -17.52 -14.47 9.49
CA SER A 26 -17.90 -13.83 8.24
C SER A 26 -16.64 -13.48 7.43
N ALA A 27 -16.54 -14.03 6.24
CA ALA A 27 -15.43 -13.74 5.32
C ALA A 27 -15.33 -12.24 4.97
N ARG A 28 -16.48 -11.54 4.87
CA ARG A 28 -16.52 -10.08 4.60
C ARG A 28 -15.91 -9.24 5.72
N LEU A 29 -15.96 -9.70 6.96
CA LEU A 29 -15.40 -8.98 8.12
C LEU A 29 -13.89 -9.19 8.27
N ASN A 30 -13.28 -10.08 7.48
CA ASN A 30 -11.84 -10.35 7.49
C ASN A 30 -11.06 -9.46 6.52
N ASN A 31 -11.72 -8.64 5.71
CA ASN A 31 -11.03 -7.69 4.84
C ASN A 31 -10.31 -6.64 5.69
N ARG A 32 -8.98 -6.63 5.59
CA ARG A 32 -8.10 -5.70 6.31
C ARG A 32 -7.44 -4.78 5.32
N ASP A 33 -7.29 -3.51 5.67
CA ASP A 33 -6.40 -2.63 4.93
C ASP A 33 -4.96 -2.90 5.37
N HIS A 34 -4.14 -3.39 4.46
CA HIS A 34 -2.73 -3.69 4.71
C HIS A 34 -1.80 -2.61 4.19
N ARG A 35 -2.32 -1.54 3.60
CA ARG A 35 -1.52 -0.44 3.07
C ARG A 35 -0.85 0.32 4.21
N LYS A 36 0.41 0.68 4.01
CA LYS A 36 1.18 1.57 4.87
C LYS A 36 1.38 2.85 4.08
N LEU A 37 0.59 3.85 4.39
CA LEU A 37 0.55 5.08 3.64
C LEU A 37 0.64 6.26 4.61
N LEU A 38 1.70 7.05 4.49
CA LEU A 38 1.90 8.30 5.21
C LEU A 38 1.92 9.45 4.20
N ILE A 39 1.03 10.40 4.37
CA ILE A 39 0.93 11.59 3.52
C ILE A 39 1.15 12.83 4.37
N ILE A 40 2.01 13.70 3.90
CA ILE A 40 2.37 14.94 4.59
C ILE A 40 1.99 16.12 3.69
N ASP A 41 1.00 16.90 4.13
CA ASP A 41 0.50 18.13 3.49
C ASP A 41 0.12 17.95 2.01
N GLY A 42 -0.19 16.74 1.55
CA GLY A 42 -0.38 16.43 0.13
C GLY A 42 0.87 16.62 -0.74
N LYS A 43 2.04 16.91 -0.16
CA LYS A 43 3.29 17.25 -0.86
C LYS A 43 4.30 16.10 -0.91
N ALA A 44 4.27 15.26 0.09
CA ALA A 44 5.10 14.07 0.18
C ALA A 44 4.28 12.88 0.64
N ALA A 45 4.61 11.70 0.13
CA ALA A 45 4.00 10.45 0.56
C ALA A 45 5.06 9.36 0.72
N PHE A 46 4.87 8.52 1.74
CA PHE A 46 5.67 7.33 1.98
C PHE A 46 4.77 6.10 1.89
N THR A 47 5.28 5.05 1.28
CA THR A 47 4.68 3.73 1.32
C THR A 47 5.76 2.66 1.36
N GLY A 48 5.43 1.49 1.89
CA GLY A 48 6.38 0.37 2.03
C GLY A 48 5.80 -0.76 2.86
N GLY A 49 6.66 -1.66 3.33
CA GLY A 49 6.30 -2.83 4.12
C GLY A 49 6.19 -2.57 5.63
N VAL A 50 6.80 -1.51 6.14
CA VAL A 50 6.95 -1.25 7.58
C VAL A 50 5.61 -0.99 8.26
N ASN A 51 5.27 -1.76 9.26
CA ASN A 51 4.18 -1.44 10.19
C ASN A 51 4.68 -0.55 11.33
N LEU A 52 3.76 0.14 12.01
CA LEU A 52 4.07 0.90 13.23
C LEU A 52 4.09 -0.05 14.43
N ALA A 53 5.20 -0.76 14.60
CA ALA A 53 5.43 -1.67 15.72
C ALA A 53 6.94 -1.86 15.95
N ASP A 54 7.31 -2.20 17.18
CA ASP A 54 8.69 -2.23 17.68
C ASP A 54 9.57 -3.25 16.95
N GLU A 55 8.99 -4.36 16.50
CA GLU A 55 9.70 -5.37 15.71
C GLU A 55 10.20 -4.86 14.37
N TYR A 56 9.52 -3.91 13.74
CA TYR A 56 9.91 -3.36 12.43
C TYR A 56 11.01 -2.31 12.51
N ILE A 57 11.25 -1.75 13.69
CA ILE A 57 12.36 -0.82 13.96
C ILE A 57 13.51 -1.49 14.73
N ASN A 58 13.45 -2.80 14.91
CA ASN A 58 14.43 -3.63 15.62
C ASN A 58 14.59 -3.35 17.11
N GLU A 59 13.64 -2.66 17.76
CA GLU A 59 13.59 -2.54 19.21
C GLU A 59 13.23 -3.88 19.86
N TYR A 60 12.44 -4.71 19.19
CA TYR A 60 12.11 -6.05 19.59
C TYR A 60 12.39 -7.06 18.48
N LYS A 61 13.32 -8.00 18.73
CA LYS A 61 13.78 -8.98 17.74
C LYS A 61 12.88 -10.22 17.67
N ARG A 62 11.65 -10.05 17.24
CA ARG A 62 10.70 -11.17 17.09
C ARG A 62 11.08 -12.13 15.96
N PHE A 63 11.58 -11.59 14.86
CA PHE A 63 11.88 -12.32 13.61
C PHE A 63 13.35 -12.22 13.21
N GLY A 64 14.25 -11.88 14.15
CA GLY A 64 15.63 -11.53 13.87
C GLY A 64 15.78 -10.04 13.53
N HIS A 65 16.82 -9.69 12.76
CA HIS A 65 17.00 -8.32 12.28
C HIS A 65 16.04 -8.05 11.13
N TRP A 66 15.10 -7.13 11.33
CA TRP A 66 14.17 -6.72 10.30
C TRP A 66 14.77 -5.66 9.39
N LYS A 67 14.72 -5.91 8.08
CA LYS A 67 15.07 -4.93 7.06
C LYS A 67 13.92 -4.86 6.06
N ASP A 68 13.35 -3.68 5.92
CA ASP A 68 12.25 -3.41 5.01
C ASP A 68 12.67 -2.44 3.92
N CYS A 69 11.80 -2.22 2.96
CA CYS A 69 11.97 -1.18 1.96
C CYS A 69 10.74 -0.29 1.91
N GLY A 70 10.96 0.95 1.49
CA GLY A 70 9.91 1.93 1.29
C GLY A 70 10.33 2.95 0.27
N ILE A 71 9.37 3.67 -0.25
CA ILE A 71 9.59 4.76 -1.19
C ILE A 71 9.04 6.06 -0.64
N LEU A 72 9.80 7.15 -0.86
CA LEU A 72 9.34 8.52 -0.70
C LEU A 72 8.95 9.07 -2.07
N VAL A 73 7.72 9.50 -2.21
CA VAL A 73 7.16 10.09 -3.41
C VAL A 73 6.97 11.58 -3.19
N ARG A 74 7.32 12.40 -4.18
CA ARG A 74 7.04 13.84 -4.25
C ARG A 74 6.50 14.21 -5.62
N GLY A 75 5.71 15.26 -5.69
CA GLY A 75 5.11 15.74 -6.95
C GLY A 75 3.71 15.19 -7.18
N LYS A 76 3.26 15.23 -8.43
CA LYS A 76 1.84 15.00 -8.80
C LYS A 76 1.30 13.63 -8.38
N ALA A 77 2.13 12.59 -8.33
CA ALA A 77 1.71 11.26 -7.91
C ALA A 77 1.25 11.18 -6.43
N VAL A 78 1.69 12.13 -5.59
CA VAL A 78 1.21 12.24 -4.20
C VAL A 78 -0.29 12.49 -4.14
N TRP A 79 -0.85 13.18 -5.14
CA TRP A 79 -2.29 13.39 -5.21
C TRP A 79 -3.07 12.07 -5.33
N SER A 80 -2.65 11.15 -6.18
CA SER A 80 -3.28 9.83 -6.29
C SER A 80 -3.23 9.08 -4.95
N MET A 81 -2.09 9.12 -4.25
CA MET A 81 -1.94 8.51 -2.93
C MET A 81 -2.83 9.21 -1.88
N THR A 82 -2.97 10.53 -1.97
CA THR A 82 -3.86 11.30 -1.11
C THR A 82 -5.33 10.91 -1.32
N VAL A 83 -5.76 10.76 -2.57
CA VAL A 83 -7.11 10.31 -2.89
C VAL A 83 -7.37 8.90 -2.37
N MET A 84 -6.41 7.97 -2.51
CA MET A 84 -6.51 6.62 -1.95
C MET A 84 -6.76 6.62 -0.43
N PHE A 85 -6.03 7.47 0.30
CA PHE A 85 -6.23 7.63 1.73
C PHE A 85 -7.60 8.23 2.05
N LEU A 86 -7.95 9.32 1.38
CA LEU A 86 -9.20 10.05 1.65
C LEU A 86 -10.44 9.24 1.28
N SER A 87 -10.38 8.39 0.25
CA SER A 87 -11.47 7.49 -0.10
C SER A 87 -11.75 6.49 1.02
N LEU A 88 -10.71 5.90 1.62
CA LEU A 88 -10.88 5.01 2.76
C LEU A 88 -11.32 5.78 4.02
N TRP A 89 -10.76 6.98 4.22
CA TRP A 89 -11.13 7.84 5.33
C TRP A 89 -12.60 8.22 5.28
N GLY A 90 -13.09 8.71 4.14
CA GLY A 90 -14.50 9.07 3.94
C GLY A 90 -15.45 7.89 4.16
N TYR A 91 -15.06 6.69 3.73
CA TYR A 91 -15.83 5.47 3.99
C TYR A 91 -15.98 5.18 5.49
N VAL A 92 -14.90 5.35 6.28
CA VAL A 92 -14.91 5.04 7.72
C VAL A 92 -15.50 6.18 8.54
N ASP A 93 -15.16 7.42 8.22
CA ASP A 93 -15.60 8.63 8.93
C ASP A 93 -17.05 9.01 8.56
N ARG A 94 -17.56 8.50 7.43
CA ARG A 94 -18.87 8.83 6.86
C ARG A 94 -19.04 10.34 6.63
N SER A 95 -17.94 11.02 6.33
CA SER A 95 -17.92 12.44 6.03
C SER A 95 -17.84 12.68 4.52
N GLU A 96 -18.60 13.65 4.04
CA GLU A 96 -18.51 14.17 2.66
C GLU A 96 -17.52 15.33 2.64
N GLU A 97 -16.26 15.07 2.97
CA GLU A 97 -15.24 16.11 2.88
C GLU A 97 -14.87 16.41 1.42
N ASP A 98 -14.78 17.69 1.10
CA ASP A 98 -14.22 18.11 -0.20
C ASP A 98 -12.74 17.71 -0.26
N VAL A 99 -12.46 16.67 -1.01
CA VAL A 99 -11.10 16.14 -1.16
C VAL A 99 -10.17 17.13 -1.88
N SER A 100 -10.71 18.05 -2.67
CA SER A 100 -9.91 19.02 -3.44
C SER A 100 -9.10 19.97 -2.53
N ARG A 101 -9.57 20.25 -1.33
CA ARG A 101 -8.86 21.06 -0.33
C ARG A 101 -7.52 20.49 0.13
N PHE A 102 -7.31 19.18 -0.06
CA PHE A 102 -6.06 18.50 0.26
C PHE A 102 -5.09 18.45 -0.92
N ARG A 103 -5.49 18.99 -2.05
CA ARG A 103 -4.63 19.06 -3.22
C ARG A 103 -3.60 20.16 -3.04
N ALA A 104 -2.33 19.75 -3.01
CA ALA A 104 -1.22 20.70 -2.93
C ALA A 104 -0.82 21.16 -4.33
N ASP A 105 -0.25 22.36 -4.40
CA ASP A 105 0.48 22.82 -5.57
C ASP A 105 1.81 22.06 -5.67
N TYR A 106 2.06 21.50 -6.82
CA TYR A 106 3.30 20.78 -7.08
C TYR A 106 4.20 21.62 -7.97
N PRO A 107 5.48 21.81 -7.58
CA PRO A 107 6.42 22.49 -8.46
C PRO A 107 6.55 21.72 -9.78
N GLU A 108 6.85 22.45 -10.84
CA GLU A 108 7.11 21.86 -12.13
C GLU A 108 8.21 20.81 -12.03
N LYS A 109 8.12 19.83 -12.92
CA LYS A 109 8.96 18.63 -12.96
C LYS A 109 10.44 19.02 -12.90
N ARG A 110 11.12 18.63 -11.84
CA ARG A 110 12.58 18.71 -11.77
C ARG A 110 13.18 17.37 -12.19
N GLY A 111 13.74 17.33 -13.39
CA GLY A 111 14.76 16.38 -13.83
C GLY A 111 14.44 14.89 -13.61
N GLY A 112 13.49 14.33 -14.29
CA GLY A 112 13.27 12.90 -14.35
C GLY A 112 12.44 12.56 -15.58
N THR A 113 12.76 11.45 -16.25
CA THR A 113 12.04 10.98 -17.44
C THR A 113 11.04 9.86 -17.13
N GLY A 114 11.02 9.37 -15.88
CA GLY A 114 10.16 8.27 -15.45
C GLY A 114 8.74 8.70 -15.10
N PHE A 115 7.86 7.72 -15.09
CA PHE A 115 6.49 7.85 -14.60
C PHE A 115 6.32 7.07 -13.30
N LEU A 116 5.44 7.55 -12.43
CA LEU A 116 5.04 6.87 -11.23
C LEU A 116 3.51 6.84 -11.20
N GLN A 117 2.95 5.64 -11.16
CA GLN A 117 1.51 5.42 -11.13
C GLN A 117 1.14 4.66 -9.86
N PRO A 118 0.72 5.36 -8.80
CA PRO A 118 0.16 4.69 -7.63
C PRO A 118 -1.15 4.00 -8.00
N PHE A 119 -1.33 2.79 -7.48
CA PHE A 119 -2.59 2.06 -7.57
C PHE A 119 -2.91 1.40 -6.22
N ALA A 120 -4.14 1.04 -6.02
CA ALA A 120 -4.58 0.24 -4.88
C ALA A 120 -5.51 -0.85 -5.38
N ASP A 121 -5.42 -2.00 -4.75
CA ASP A 121 -6.35 -3.08 -4.94
C ASP A 121 -7.52 -2.99 -3.96
N SER A 122 -8.68 -3.51 -4.34
CA SER A 122 -9.87 -3.47 -3.53
C SER A 122 -10.62 -4.82 -3.61
N PRO A 123 -11.04 -5.39 -2.49
CA PRO A 123 -11.88 -6.58 -2.51
C PRO A 123 -13.36 -6.29 -2.84
N LEU A 124 -13.68 -5.04 -3.17
CA LEU A 124 -15.05 -4.58 -3.39
C LEU A 124 -15.46 -4.54 -4.86
N ASP A 125 -14.48 -4.71 -5.77
CA ASP A 125 -14.70 -4.85 -7.20
C ASP A 125 -14.32 -6.25 -7.68
N ASN A 126 -14.51 -6.52 -8.96
CA ASN A 126 -14.22 -7.82 -9.57
C ASN A 126 -12.89 -7.81 -10.34
N GLU A 127 -12.07 -6.78 -10.17
CA GLU A 127 -10.78 -6.63 -10.83
C GLU A 127 -9.64 -6.89 -9.83
N ASP A 128 -8.81 -7.87 -10.13
CA ASP A 128 -7.56 -8.11 -9.42
C ASP A 128 -6.45 -7.28 -10.05
N VAL A 129 -6.46 -5.99 -9.74
CA VAL A 129 -5.52 -5.01 -10.30
C VAL A 129 -4.08 -5.35 -9.91
N GLY A 130 -3.84 -5.74 -8.66
CA GLY A 130 -2.52 -6.09 -8.15
C GLY A 130 -1.92 -7.28 -8.89
N ALA A 131 -2.64 -8.39 -9.01
CA ALA A 131 -2.18 -9.57 -9.73
C ALA A 131 -2.00 -9.29 -11.23
N THR A 132 -2.90 -8.53 -11.85
CA THR A 132 -2.82 -8.16 -13.26
C THR A 132 -1.56 -7.35 -13.56
N ILE A 133 -1.23 -6.36 -12.71
CA ILE A 133 -0.02 -5.54 -12.88
C ILE A 133 1.23 -6.40 -12.67
N LEU A 134 1.29 -7.22 -11.62
CA LEU A 134 2.42 -8.11 -11.37
C LEU A 134 2.64 -9.08 -12.53
N GLN A 135 1.59 -9.69 -13.05
CA GLN A 135 1.66 -10.58 -14.21
C GLN A 135 2.16 -9.84 -15.46
N SER A 136 1.70 -8.60 -15.68
CA SER A 136 2.17 -7.76 -16.80
C SER A 136 3.66 -7.43 -16.68
N VAL A 137 4.13 -7.08 -15.48
CA VAL A 137 5.56 -6.79 -15.20
C VAL A 137 6.41 -8.04 -15.43
N ILE A 138 5.99 -9.21 -14.91
CA ILE A 138 6.69 -10.48 -15.14
C ILE A 138 6.78 -10.80 -16.63
N SER A 139 5.67 -10.67 -17.36
CA SER A 139 5.62 -10.97 -18.78
C SER A 139 6.41 -9.98 -19.64
N SER A 140 6.69 -8.78 -19.16
CA SER A 140 7.48 -7.76 -19.86
C SER A 140 8.98 -7.85 -19.59
N ALA A 141 9.41 -8.68 -18.64
CA ALA A 141 10.81 -8.86 -18.34
C ALA A 141 11.56 -9.51 -19.52
N GLN A 142 12.74 -9.00 -19.85
CA GLN A 142 13.55 -9.47 -21.00
C GLN A 142 14.90 -10.02 -20.59
N GLU A 143 15.52 -9.44 -19.56
CA GLU A 143 16.88 -9.83 -19.17
C GLU A 143 16.93 -10.36 -17.74
N ARG A 144 16.36 -9.60 -16.79
CA ARG A 144 16.49 -9.89 -15.36
C ARG A 144 15.29 -9.40 -14.57
N MET A 145 14.88 -10.19 -13.57
CA MET A 145 13.81 -9.84 -12.66
C MET A 145 14.16 -10.24 -11.22
N TRP A 146 14.09 -9.28 -10.32
CA TRP A 146 14.28 -9.55 -8.89
C TRP A 146 12.98 -9.32 -8.13
N ILE A 147 12.58 -10.33 -7.35
CA ILE A 147 11.39 -10.30 -6.51
C ILE A 147 11.82 -10.45 -5.06
N MET A 148 11.51 -9.47 -4.24
CA MET A 148 11.75 -9.51 -2.81
C MET A 148 10.43 -9.46 -2.05
N THR A 149 10.09 -10.54 -1.37
CA THR A 149 8.87 -10.64 -0.56
C THR A 149 9.08 -11.57 0.62
N PRO A 150 8.54 -11.28 1.82
CA PRO A 150 8.55 -12.22 2.92
C PRO A 150 7.54 -13.36 2.72
N TYR A 151 6.60 -13.22 1.80
CA TYR A 151 5.55 -14.20 1.51
C TYR A 151 5.45 -14.46 0.01
N LEU A 152 6.06 -15.54 -0.44
CA LEU A 152 5.95 -15.99 -1.82
C LEU A 152 4.77 -16.98 -1.95
N ILE A 153 3.57 -16.42 -2.04
CA ILE A 153 2.34 -17.19 -2.24
C ILE A 153 1.86 -16.95 -3.65
N LEU A 154 2.07 -17.90 -4.53
CA LEU A 154 1.79 -17.79 -5.96
C LEU A 154 0.54 -18.59 -6.31
N ASP A 155 -0.33 -18.02 -7.12
CA ASP A 155 -1.36 -18.77 -7.83
C ASP A 155 -0.79 -19.45 -9.09
N ASP A 156 -1.63 -20.23 -9.79
CA ASP A 156 -1.22 -20.97 -10.98
C ASP A 156 -0.81 -20.01 -12.13
N LYS A 157 -1.45 -18.85 -12.24
CA LYS A 157 -1.16 -17.87 -13.29
C LYS A 157 0.21 -17.24 -13.09
N MET A 158 0.49 -16.80 -11.85
CA MET A 158 1.79 -16.23 -11.49
C MET A 158 2.91 -17.25 -11.61
N THR A 159 2.68 -18.47 -11.15
CA THR A 159 3.64 -19.58 -11.31
C THR A 159 3.94 -19.82 -12.79
N THR A 160 2.92 -19.85 -13.63
CA THR A 160 3.10 -20.05 -15.07
C THR A 160 3.89 -18.89 -15.70
N ALA A 161 3.55 -17.63 -15.35
CA ALA A 161 4.26 -16.46 -15.87
C ALA A 161 5.75 -16.47 -15.52
N LEU A 162 6.10 -16.79 -14.26
CA LEU A 162 7.48 -16.92 -13.81
C LEU A 162 8.23 -18.06 -14.54
N CYS A 163 7.59 -19.22 -14.69
CA CYS A 163 8.17 -20.34 -15.44
C CYS A 163 8.41 -20.00 -16.90
N VAL A 164 7.51 -19.27 -17.54
CA VAL A 164 7.67 -18.83 -18.93
C VAL A 164 8.83 -17.83 -19.02
N ALA A 165 8.88 -16.82 -18.16
CA ALA A 165 9.97 -15.84 -18.14
C ALA A 165 11.34 -16.54 -17.99
N ALA A 166 11.48 -17.46 -17.04
CA ALA A 166 12.71 -18.24 -16.86
C ALA A 166 13.08 -19.09 -18.10
N LYS A 167 12.10 -19.75 -18.74
CA LYS A 167 12.32 -20.55 -19.94
C LYS A 167 12.68 -19.72 -21.17
N THR A 168 12.30 -18.44 -21.20
CA THR A 168 12.66 -17.51 -22.26
C THR A 168 13.99 -16.77 -22.02
N GLY A 169 14.70 -17.11 -20.94
CA GLY A 169 16.05 -16.63 -20.65
C GLY A 169 16.11 -15.44 -19.70
N VAL A 170 15.03 -15.10 -19.02
CA VAL A 170 15.05 -14.08 -17.95
C VAL A 170 15.69 -14.66 -16.69
N ASP A 171 16.72 -13.98 -16.16
CA ASP A 171 17.44 -14.31 -14.92
C ASP A 171 16.68 -13.79 -13.68
#